data_3cb678c016444e1136de73a44a37877f
#
_entry.id   3cb678c016444e1136de73a44a37877f
#
_cell.length_a   1.000
_cell.length_b   1.000
_cell.length_c   1.000
_cell.angle_alpha   90.00
_cell.angle_beta   90.00
_cell.angle_gamma   90.00
#
_symmetry.space_group_name_H-M   'P 1'
#
loop_
_entity.id
_entity.type
_entity.pdbx_description
1 polymer ?
#
loop_
_entity_poly.entity_id
_entity_poly.type
_entity_poly.pdbx_seq_one_letter_code
_entity_poly.pdbx_strand_id
1 'polypeptide(L)'
;MRGFSTVLVERADLGQGTTGRFHGLLHSGGRYVVSDPESARECASENEILTRIQAGAIESTGGYFVTCPGDDPTFADKFLAGAANTGVWAREVSVAEALRNEPRLNPGISRAIEVRDGTVDGWKLVWGAANSARHYGAQILTYHRVTKIETEAGRVTAVRCTSLRSGEEVLIECDFVLNCAGPWAGQIAAMAGAHPVEVVPGRGIMIAMNHRLVNRVVNRCIYPADGDILVPAHTVSIIGTTDVKVDDPDNLAIEAHEVQQMLDAGEVLIPGFRNSRALHAWAGARPLIKDDRVAVSDTRHMSRGMAVIDHTTRDGLDGMLTIGGGKLTTYRLMAEHIVDAMCDKRGEHRDCRTDAEPVPGSESGRTHLVSDRLHDREHDRFDEQIICECELMSRKMFTDALASQPAGSFDDLRRQLRLGMGPCQGGFCSVRATGIALDAGHLDSERANGLLRLFLKNRWIGLWPILYGDQVRQTALDNWIFQGTLDVEHLPQPTSEVVL
;
A
#
# COMPACT_ATOMS: atom_id res chain seq x y z
N MET A 1 6.89 -21.34 -4.07
CA MET A 1 6.67 -21.90 -5.44
C MET A 1 7.91 -22.59 -6.01
N ARG A 2 9.12 -22.05 -5.90
CA ARG A 2 10.35 -22.70 -6.41
C ARG A 2 10.94 -23.79 -5.52
N GLY A 3 10.24 -24.21 -4.44
CA GLY A 3 10.61 -25.35 -3.60
C GLY A 3 11.74 -25.10 -2.58
N PHE A 4 12.04 -23.86 -2.26
CA PHE A 4 12.93 -23.53 -1.16
C PHE A 4 12.16 -23.50 0.18
N SER A 5 12.80 -23.99 1.25
CA SER A 5 12.34 -23.71 2.61
C SER A 5 12.52 -22.23 2.89
N THR A 6 11.44 -21.55 3.27
CA THR A 6 11.45 -20.09 3.37
C THR A 6 10.82 -19.61 4.67
N VAL A 7 11.49 -18.68 5.35
CA VAL A 7 10.95 -17.93 6.48
C VAL A 7 10.96 -16.45 6.12
N LEU A 8 9.80 -15.78 6.21
CA LEU A 8 9.68 -14.33 6.10
C LEU A 8 9.64 -13.75 7.51
N VAL A 9 10.47 -12.76 7.77
CA VAL A 9 10.51 -12.03 9.04
C VAL A 9 10.06 -10.60 8.78
N GLU A 10 8.99 -10.15 9.46
CA GLU A 10 8.45 -8.79 9.39
C GLU A 10 8.34 -8.19 10.79
N ARG A 11 8.90 -6.98 10.99
CA ARG A 11 8.90 -6.32 12.31
C ARG A 11 7.51 -5.89 12.79
N ALA A 12 6.56 -5.75 11.87
CA ALA A 12 5.20 -5.31 12.17
C ALA A 12 4.18 -6.32 11.62
N ASP A 13 2.97 -5.88 11.32
CA ASP A 13 2.02 -6.66 10.54
C ASP A 13 2.28 -6.52 9.03
N LEU A 14 1.75 -7.46 8.27
CA LEU A 14 1.88 -7.47 6.81
C LEU A 14 1.31 -6.19 6.18
N GLY A 15 2.09 -5.56 5.30
CA GLY A 15 1.69 -4.35 4.58
C GLY A 15 1.65 -3.08 5.43
N GLN A 16 2.25 -3.06 6.61
CA GLN A 16 2.30 -1.84 7.44
C GLN A 16 3.38 -0.84 6.97
N GLY A 17 4.39 -1.31 6.25
CA GLY A 17 5.42 -0.46 5.64
C GLY A 17 4.93 0.28 4.38
N THR A 18 5.85 0.63 3.50
CA THR A 18 5.59 1.38 2.25
C THR A 18 4.51 0.73 1.37
N THR A 19 4.46 -0.60 1.33
CA THR A 19 3.49 -1.37 0.55
C THR A 19 2.04 -1.04 0.86
N GLY A 20 1.69 -0.77 2.12
CA GLY A 20 0.35 -0.35 2.52
C GLY A 20 0.14 1.17 2.58
N ARG A 21 1.16 1.97 2.22
CA ARG A 21 1.16 3.43 2.37
C ARG A 21 1.35 4.14 1.04
N PHE A 22 0.47 3.86 0.08
CA PHE A 22 0.44 4.46 -1.25
C PHE A 22 -1.00 4.85 -1.63
N HIS A 23 -1.22 5.40 -2.83
CA HIS A 23 -2.53 5.90 -3.25
C HIS A 23 -3.46 4.84 -3.87
N GLY A 24 -3.01 3.60 -4.03
CA GLY A 24 -3.84 2.52 -4.59
C GLY A 24 -3.81 2.40 -6.12
N LEU A 25 -2.92 3.11 -6.82
CA LEU A 25 -2.81 3.01 -8.28
C LEU A 25 -2.05 1.74 -8.70
N LEU A 26 -2.65 0.98 -9.61
CA LEU A 26 -1.97 -0.03 -10.44
C LEU A 26 -1.60 0.63 -11.77
N HIS A 27 -0.31 0.90 -11.96
CA HIS A 27 0.18 1.63 -13.13
C HIS A 27 0.08 0.81 -14.43
N SER A 28 -0.48 1.39 -15.47
CA SER A 28 -0.40 0.87 -16.85
C SER A 28 0.94 1.17 -17.55
N GLY A 29 1.82 1.91 -16.90
CA GLY A 29 3.03 2.46 -17.50
C GLY A 29 2.89 3.91 -17.99
N GLY A 30 1.68 4.42 -18.19
CA GLY A 30 1.41 5.75 -18.75
C GLY A 30 2.20 6.88 -18.09
N ARG A 31 2.30 6.88 -16.76
CA ARG A 31 3.05 7.89 -16.01
C ARG A 31 4.53 8.00 -16.39
N TYR A 32 5.11 6.96 -16.96
CA TYR A 32 6.55 6.84 -17.20
C TYR A 32 6.95 6.91 -18.67
N VAL A 33 6.00 6.95 -19.61
CA VAL A 33 6.26 6.88 -21.06
C VAL A 33 7.20 7.97 -21.58
N VAL A 34 7.27 9.14 -20.91
CA VAL A 34 8.14 10.25 -21.28
C VAL A 34 9.43 10.27 -20.47
N SER A 35 9.34 9.98 -19.15
CA SER A 35 10.46 10.18 -18.20
C SER A 35 11.32 8.93 -17.99
N ASP A 36 10.74 7.73 -18.08
CA ASP A 36 11.40 6.45 -17.77
C ASP A 36 10.78 5.31 -18.61
N PRO A 37 11.16 5.17 -19.90
CA PRO A 37 10.56 4.20 -20.80
C PRO A 37 10.70 2.73 -20.38
N GLU A 38 11.75 2.38 -19.63
CA GLU A 38 11.96 1.03 -19.11
C GLU A 38 10.91 0.72 -18.04
N SER A 39 10.77 1.60 -17.06
CA SER A 39 9.71 1.52 -16.05
C SER A 39 8.31 1.51 -16.65
N ALA A 40 8.09 2.18 -17.79
CA ALA A 40 6.81 2.15 -18.49
C ALA A 40 6.49 0.74 -19.01
N ARG A 41 7.45 0.07 -19.65
CA ARG A 41 7.29 -1.31 -20.17
C ARG A 41 7.06 -2.31 -19.05
N GLU A 42 7.87 -2.25 -17.99
CA GLU A 42 7.72 -3.12 -16.82
C GLU A 42 6.31 -2.99 -16.21
N CYS A 43 5.86 -1.74 -15.99
CA CYS A 43 4.52 -1.50 -15.44
C CYS A 43 3.41 -2.02 -16.35
N ALA A 44 3.52 -1.85 -17.66
CA ALA A 44 2.51 -2.33 -18.60
C ALA A 44 2.39 -3.86 -18.55
N SER A 45 3.52 -4.56 -18.59
CA SER A 45 3.56 -6.02 -18.51
C SER A 45 3.03 -6.54 -17.17
N GLU A 46 3.51 -6.00 -16.06
CA GLU A 46 3.10 -6.44 -14.73
C GLU A 46 1.63 -6.10 -14.41
N ASN A 47 1.11 -4.97 -14.93
CA ASN A 47 -0.32 -4.66 -14.81
C ASN A 47 -1.19 -5.77 -15.40
N GLU A 48 -0.87 -6.23 -16.60
CA GLU A 48 -1.61 -7.33 -17.28
C GLU A 48 -1.48 -8.64 -16.50
N ILE A 49 -0.28 -8.99 -16.02
CA ILE A 49 -0.03 -10.19 -15.22
C ILE A 49 -0.84 -10.13 -13.92
N LEU A 50 -0.69 -9.05 -13.15
CA LEU A 50 -1.33 -8.91 -11.83
C LEU A 50 -2.86 -8.90 -11.93
N THR A 51 -3.42 -8.26 -12.95
CA THR A 51 -4.87 -8.26 -13.21
C THR A 51 -5.40 -9.69 -13.43
N ARG A 52 -4.58 -10.57 -13.98
CA ARG A 52 -4.93 -11.98 -14.21
C ARG A 52 -4.74 -12.84 -12.97
N ILE A 53 -3.60 -12.71 -12.26
CA ILE A 53 -3.24 -13.60 -11.15
C ILE A 53 -3.77 -13.15 -9.79
N GLN A 54 -4.12 -11.87 -9.65
CA GLN A 54 -4.65 -11.28 -8.41
C GLN A 54 -5.92 -10.45 -8.65
N ALA A 55 -6.81 -10.95 -9.49
CA ALA A 55 -8.05 -10.27 -9.86
C ALA A 55 -8.87 -9.79 -8.64
N GLY A 56 -8.89 -10.57 -7.55
CA GLY A 56 -9.62 -10.21 -6.32
C GLY A 56 -9.08 -8.98 -5.59
N ALA A 57 -7.84 -8.54 -5.85
CA ALA A 57 -7.24 -7.36 -5.25
C ALA A 57 -7.25 -6.14 -6.20
N ILE A 58 -7.68 -6.29 -7.44
CA ILE A 58 -7.54 -5.28 -8.50
C ILE A 58 -8.89 -4.93 -9.10
N GLU A 59 -9.17 -3.64 -9.23
CA GLU A 59 -10.29 -3.11 -10.01
C GLU A 59 -9.76 -2.49 -11.31
N SER A 60 -10.18 -3.02 -12.45
CA SER A 60 -9.80 -2.53 -13.78
C SER A 60 -10.61 -1.28 -14.14
N THR A 61 -10.32 -0.17 -13.46
CA THR A 61 -11.05 1.09 -13.63
C THR A 61 -10.76 1.77 -14.95
N GLY A 62 -9.64 1.46 -15.60
CA GLY A 62 -9.05 2.33 -16.60
C GLY A 62 -8.57 3.64 -15.99
N GLY A 63 -8.02 4.52 -16.82
CA GLY A 63 -7.55 5.82 -16.38
C GLY A 63 -7.59 6.86 -17.51
N TYR A 64 -7.55 8.12 -17.10
CA TYR A 64 -7.36 9.26 -18.01
C TYR A 64 -6.10 10.04 -17.62
N PHE A 65 -5.36 10.47 -18.63
CA PHE A 65 -4.43 11.59 -18.54
C PHE A 65 -5.09 12.81 -19.16
N VAL A 66 -5.36 13.84 -18.36
CA VAL A 66 -6.10 15.02 -18.80
C VAL A 66 -5.23 16.28 -18.78
N THR A 67 -5.31 17.09 -19.83
CA THR A 67 -4.66 18.40 -19.89
C THR A 67 -5.63 19.43 -19.28
N CYS A 68 -5.31 19.91 -18.09
CA CYS A 68 -6.11 20.88 -17.36
C CYS A 68 -5.85 22.32 -17.80
N PRO A 69 -6.70 23.29 -17.44
CA PRO A 69 -6.43 24.71 -17.67
C PRO A 69 -5.07 25.12 -17.08
N GLY A 70 -4.24 25.76 -17.93
CA GLY A 70 -2.88 26.18 -17.56
C GLY A 70 -1.78 25.15 -17.81
N ASP A 71 -2.11 23.91 -18.15
CA ASP A 71 -1.14 22.89 -18.57
C ASP A 71 -0.70 23.08 -20.04
N ASP A 72 0.54 22.65 -20.36
CA ASP A 72 1.03 22.64 -21.75
C ASP A 72 0.34 21.52 -22.56
N PRO A 73 -0.53 21.84 -23.53
CA PRO A 73 -1.23 20.82 -24.30
C PRO A 73 -0.31 20.00 -25.21
N THR A 74 0.90 20.49 -25.50
CA THR A 74 1.88 19.76 -26.32
C THR A 74 2.50 18.57 -25.60
N PHE A 75 2.39 18.52 -24.26
CA PHE A 75 2.84 17.37 -23.50
C PHE A 75 2.07 16.10 -23.86
N ALA A 76 0.81 16.21 -24.23
CA ALA A 76 0.00 15.08 -24.67
C ALA A 76 0.55 14.41 -25.95
N ASP A 77 1.20 15.17 -26.85
CA ASP A 77 1.84 14.60 -28.05
C ASP A 77 3.09 13.81 -27.67
N LYS A 78 3.90 14.32 -26.72
CA LYS A 78 5.05 13.60 -26.15
C LYS A 78 4.60 12.33 -25.46
N PHE A 79 3.48 12.39 -24.72
CA PHE A 79 2.90 11.24 -24.04
C PHE A 79 2.49 10.15 -25.03
N LEU A 80 1.74 10.49 -26.09
CA LEU A 80 1.29 9.55 -27.12
C LEU A 80 2.46 8.92 -27.88
N ALA A 81 3.47 9.72 -28.23
CA ALA A 81 4.70 9.23 -28.85
C ALA A 81 5.47 8.28 -27.90
N GLY A 82 5.59 8.64 -26.63
CA GLY A 82 6.20 7.80 -25.61
C GLY A 82 5.44 6.49 -25.41
N ALA A 83 4.12 6.52 -25.36
CA ALA A 83 3.27 5.35 -25.26
C ALA A 83 3.47 4.39 -26.45
N ALA A 84 3.48 4.92 -27.67
CA ALA A 84 3.76 4.14 -28.88
C ALA A 84 5.15 3.48 -28.85
N ASN A 85 6.18 4.20 -28.38
CA ASN A 85 7.56 3.70 -28.29
C ASN A 85 7.78 2.65 -27.20
N THR A 86 6.91 2.64 -26.17
CA THR A 86 7.01 1.72 -25.03
C THR A 86 6.04 0.55 -25.10
N GLY A 87 5.09 0.55 -26.04
CA GLY A 87 4.04 -0.45 -26.12
C GLY A 87 2.94 -0.28 -25.05
N VAL A 88 2.93 0.85 -24.34
CA VAL A 88 1.86 1.18 -23.38
C VAL A 88 0.61 1.55 -24.16
N TRP A 89 -0.49 0.85 -23.88
CA TRP A 89 -1.75 1.15 -24.55
C TRP A 89 -2.29 2.52 -24.13
N ALA A 90 -2.49 3.39 -25.10
CA ALA A 90 -3.05 4.73 -24.91
C ALA A 90 -3.92 5.12 -26.11
N ARG A 91 -5.02 5.80 -25.85
CA ARG A 91 -5.96 6.30 -26.89
C ARG A 91 -6.41 7.72 -26.53
N GLU A 92 -6.18 8.67 -27.42
CA GLU A 92 -6.79 9.99 -27.25
C GLU A 92 -8.30 9.90 -27.48
N VAL A 93 -9.08 10.48 -26.60
CA VAL A 93 -10.54 10.53 -26.64
C VAL A 93 -11.02 11.97 -26.71
N SER A 94 -12.23 12.19 -27.19
CA SER A 94 -12.78 13.56 -27.18
C SER A 94 -13.04 14.01 -25.71
N VAL A 95 -12.87 15.31 -25.47
CA VAL A 95 -13.19 15.91 -24.16
C VAL A 95 -14.64 15.61 -23.77
N ALA A 96 -15.57 15.65 -24.75
CA ALA A 96 -16.97 15.30 -24.50
C ALA A 96 -17.17 13.84 -24.04
N GLU A 97 -16.39 12.89 -24.55
CA GLU A 97 -16.39 11.49 -24.10
C GLU A 97 -15.85 11.38 -22.67
N ALA A 98 -14.72 12.02 -22.38
CA ALA A 98 -14.13 12.02 -21.05
C ALA A 98 -15.07 12.61 -20.00
N LEU A 99 -15.72 13.74 -20.29
CA LEU A 99 -16.67 14.40 -19.39
C LEU A 99 -17.99 13.61 -19.22
N ARG A 100 -18.41 12.84 -20.21
CA ARG A 100 -19.57 11.93 -20.03
C ARG A 100 -19.24 10.77 -19.11
N ASN A 101 -18.04 10.22 -19.23
CA ASN A 101 -17.59 9.09 -18.39
C ASN A 101 -17.23 9.53 -16.96
N GLU A 102 -16.69 10.74 -16.82
CA GLU A 102 -16.31 11.34 -15.54
C GLU A 102 -16.88 12.78 -15.44
N PRO A 103 -18.16 12.90 -15.06
CA PRO A 103 -18.87 14.19 -15.07
C PRO A 103 -18.34 15.24 -14.10
N ARG A 104 -17.52 14.83 -13.12
CA ARG A 104 -16.90 15.73 -12.13
C ARG A 104 -15.56 16.30 -12.57
N LEU A 105 -14.99 15.82 -13.69
CA LEU A 105 -13.76 16.39 -14.21
C LEU A 105 -13.93 17.89 -14.50
N ASN A 106 -12.84 18.62 -14.41
CA ASN A 106 -12.80 20.03 -14.76
C ASN A 106 -13.31 20.21 -16.23
N PRO A 107 -14.40 20.93 -16.45
CA PRO A 107 -14.95 21.11 -17.80
C PRO A 107 -14.03 21.89 -18.74
N GLY A 108 -13.01 22.56 -18.21
CA GLY A 108 -12.00 23.30 -18.96
C GLY A 108 -10.82 22.45 -19.45
N ILE A 109 -10.85 21.11 -19.28
CA ILE A 109 -9.82 20.25 -19.88
C ILE A 109 -9.79 20.40 -21.39
N SER A 110 -8.60 20.39 -21.99
CA SER A 110 -8.41 20.58 -23.43
C SER A 110 -8.13 19.28 -24.20
N ARG A 111 -7.54 18.29 -23.52
CA ARG A 111 -7.23 16.96 -24.08
C ARG A 111 -7.44 15.88 -23.04
N ALA A 112 -7.74 14.65 -23.49
CA ALA A 112 -7.88 13.48 -22.63
C ALA A 112 -7.33 12.24 -23.34
N ILE A 113 -6.47 11.49 -22.67
CA ILE A 113 -5.88 10.25 -23.15
C ILE A 113 -6.30 9.12 -22.22
N GLU A 114 -6.96 8.11 -22.75
CA GLU A 114 -7.36 6.92 -22.04
C GLU A 114 -6.18 5.93 -21.94
N VAL A 115 -6.00 5.31 -20.78
CA VAL A 115 -4.98 4.31 -20.50
C VAL A 115 -5.59 3.14 -19.69
N ARG A 116 -4.85 2.04 -19.56
CA ARG A 116 -5.27 0.85 -18.80
C ARG A 116 -4.80 0.88 -17.35
N ASP A 117 -4.83 2.04 -16.71
CA ASP A 117 -4.61 2.11 -15.27
C ASP A 117 -5.69 1.32 -14.54
N GLY A 118 -5.37 0.89 -13.33
CA GLY A 118 -6.32 0.23 -12.44
C GLY A 118 -6.13 0.70 -11.01
N THR A 119 -6.97 0.21 -10.11
CA THR A 119 -6.75 0.39 -8.68
C THR A 119 -6.46 -0.94 -8.02
N VAL A 120 -5.64 -0.91 -6.99
CA VAL A 120 -5.26 -2.09 -6.25
C VAL A 120 -5.45 -1.87 -4.76
N ASP A 121 -6.11 -2.83 -4.10
CA ASP A 121 -6.09 -2.94 -2.66
C ASP A 121 -4.77 -3.59 -2.24
N GLY A 122 -3.81 -2.76 -1.80
CA GLY A 122 -2.46 -3.20 -1.46
C GLY A 122 -2.42 -4.21 -0.32
N TRP A 123 -3.36 -4.15 0.61
CA TRP A 123 -3.43 -5.11 1.72
C TRP A 123 -3.95 -6.46 1.25
N LYS A 124 -5.02 -6.50 0.43
CA LYS A 124 -5.48 -7.76 -0.18
C LYS A 124 -4.39 -8.40 -1.04
N LEU A 125 -3.65 -7.59 -1.79
CA LEU A 125 -2.52 -8.05 -2.60
C LEU A 125 -1.46 -8.73 -1.74
N VAL A 126 -1.04 -8.11 -0.64
CA VAL A 126 -0.03 -8.65 0.29
C VAL A 126 -0.55 -9.90 0.99
N TRP A 127 -1.78 -9.87 1.52
CA TRP A 127 -2.38 -11.03 2.19
C TRP A 127 -2.58 -12.21 1.23
N GLY A 128 -2.98 -11.95 -0.01
CA GLY A 128 -3.07 -12.97 -1.05
C GLY A 128 -1.71 -13.63 -1.31
N ALA A 129 -0.66 -12.82 -1.52
CA ALA A 129 0.71 -13.32 -1.70
C ALA A 129 1.21 -14.11 -0.48
N ALA A 130 0.94 -13.63 0.74
CA ALA A 130 1.32 -14.31 1.98
C ALA A 130 0.61 -15.66 2.16
N ASN A 131 -0.69 -15.74 1.86
CA ASN A 131 -1.46 -16.97 1.91
C ASN A 131 -0.97 -17.96 0.84
N SER A 132 -0.64 -17.49 -0.35
CA SER A 132 -0.01 -18.32 -1.38
C SER A 132 1.35 -18.85 -0.91
N ALA A 133 2.19 -18.01 -0.29
CA ALA A 133 3.47 -18.44 0.26
C ALA A 133 3.31 -19.54 1.33
N ARG A 134 2.34 -19.38 2.24
CA ARG A 134 1.99 -20.39 3.26
C ARG A 134 1.50 -21.70 2.63
N HIS A 135 0.69 -21.61 1.57
CA HIS A 135 0.23 -22.78 0.82
C HIS A 135 1.41 -23.60 0.26
N TYR A 136 2.50 -22.93 -0.14
CA TYR A 136 3.75 -23.57 -0.57
C TYR A 136 4.75 -23.85 0.56
N GLY A 137 4.32 -23.78 1.83
CA GLY A 137 5.09 -24.18 3.00
C GLY A 137 5.99 -23.09 3.61
N ALA A 138 5.88 -21.84 3.18
CA ALA A 138 6.62 -20.76 3.80
C ALA A 138 6.08 -20.44 5.21
N GLN A 139 6.99 -20.15 6.14
CA GLN A 139 6.68 -19.61 7.45
C GLN A 139 6.71 -18.08 7.38
N ILE A 140 5.76 -17.40 8.04
CA ILE A 140 5.69 -15.94 8.11
C ILE A 140 5.62 -15.54 9.58
N LEU A 141 6.66 -14.85 10.04
CA LEU A 141 6.82 -14.34 11.39
C LEU A 141 6.58 -12.82 11.38
N THR A 142 5.35 -12.42 11.70
CA THR A 142 5.02 -10.99 11.92
C THR A 142 5.38 -10.59 13.35
N TYR A 143 5.60 -9.29 13.60
CA TYR A 143 6.04 -8.75 14.88
C TYR A 143 7.37 -9.33 15.35
N HIS A 144 8.26 -9.66 14.40
CA HIS A 144 9.60 -10.10 14.67
C HIS A 144 10.60 -9.12 14.07
N ARG A 145 11.37 -8.46 14.91
CA ARG A 145 12.41 -7.51 14.49
C ARG A 145 13.74 -8.24 14.33
N VAL A 146 14.30 -8.20 13.12
CA VAL A 146 15.69 -8.63 12.89
C VAL A 146 16.62 -7.73 13.72
N THR A 147 17.50 -8.33 14.50
CA THR A 147 18.45 -7.64 15.36
C THR A 147 19.90 -7.87 14.92
N LYS A 148 20.17 -9.00 14.24
CA LYS A 148 21.48 -9.33 13.71
C LYS A 148 21.38 -10.37 12.60
N ILE A 149 22.30 -10.32 11.65
CA ILE A 149 22.55 -11.38 10.69
C ILE A 149 23.90 -11.98 11.07
N GLU A 150 23.90 -13.27 11.44
CA GLU A 150 25.10 -13.97 11.85
C GLU A 150 25.90 -14.38 10.61
N THR A 151 27.21 -14.20 10.68
CA THR A 151 28.12 -14.53 9.59
C THR A 151 29.34 -15.28 10.11
N GLU A 152 29.80 -16.29 9.36
CA GLU A 152 31.01 -17.05 9.65
C GLU A 152 31.85 -17.17 8.36
N ALA A 153 33.12 -16.91 8.45
CA ALA A 153 34.06 -16.97 7.33
C ALA A 153 33.58 -16.21 6.06
N GLY A 154 32.92 -15.07 6.25
CA GLY A 154 32.39 -14.25 5.14
C GLY A 154 31.10 -14.78 4.51
N ARG A 155 30.38 -15.66 5.19
CA ARG A 155 29.13 -16.22 4.73
C ARG A 155 28.02 -16.06 5.78
N VAL A 156 26.79 -15.82 5.35
CA VAL A 156 25.60 -15.80 6.20
C VAL A 156 25.33 -17.21 6.74
N THR A 157 25.00 -17.32 8.03
CA THR A 157 24.70 -18.60 8.69
C THR A 157 23.34 -18.60 9.39
N ALA A 158 22.91 -17.45 9.91
CA ALA A 158 21.62 -17.34 10.59
C ALA A 158 21.10 -15.89 10.66
N VAL A 159 19.84 -15.74 10.96
CA VAL A 159 19.19 -14.46 11.28
C VAL A 159 18.70 -14.53 12.74
N ARG A 160 19.09 -13.57 13.55
CA ARG A 160 18.58 -13.37 14.89
C ARG A 160 17.46 -12.32 14.86
N CYS A 161 16.35 -12.63 15.47
CA CYS A 161 15.25 -11.67 15.61
C CYS A 161 14.63 -11.75 17.01
N THR A 162 13.94 -10.67 17.40
CA THR A 162 13.21 -10.59 18.67
C THR A 162 11.73 -10.48 18.37
N SER A 163 10.92 -11.34 18.99
CA SER A 163 9.48 -11.21 19.01
C SER A 163 9.08 -9.92 19.75
N LEU A 164 8.43 -9.00 19.08
CA LEU A 164 7.95 -7.75 19.71
C LEU A 164 6.72 -7.99 20.62
N ARG A 165 6.13 -9.19 20.57
CA ARG A 165 4.99 -9.57 21.42
C ARG A 165 5.40 -10.26 22.72
N SER A 166 6.39 -11.17 22.65
CA SER A 166 6.83 -11.93 23.82
C SER A 166 8.18 -11.48 24.39
N GLY A 167 8.95 -10.70 23.61
CA GLY A 167 10.33 -10.35 23.95
C GLY A 167 11.34 -11.49 23.73
N GLU A 168 10.89 -12.66 23.25
CA GLU A 168 11.74 -13.82 23.04
C GLU A 168 12.67 -13.62 21.84
N GLU A 169 13.91 -14.08 21.99
CA GLU A 169 14.84 -14.15 20.88
C GLU A 169 14.63 -15.44 20.09
N VAL A 170 14.62 -15.30 18.76
CA VAL A 170 14.50 -16.40 17.80
C VAL A 170 15.73 -16.41 16.90
N LEU A 171 16.38 -17.56 16.77
CA LEU A 171 17.47 -17.80 15.85
C LEU A 171 16.96 -18.64 14.67
N ILE A 172 17.14 -18.15 13.45
CA ILE A 172 16.74 -18.82 12.22
C ILE A 172 18.00 -19.15 11.44
N GLU A 173 18.40 -20.41 11.43
CA GLU A 173 19.50 -20.88 10.60
C GLU A 173 19.11 -20.84 9.12
N CYS A 174 19.98 -20.32 8.28
CA CYS A 174 19.73 -20.17 6.85
C CYS A 174 21.01 -20.15 6.02
N ASP A 175 20.91 -20.64 4.78
CA ASP A 175 21.99 -20.57 3.79
C ASP A 175 22.01 -19.24 3.04
N PHE A 176 20.87 -18.51 3.04
CA PHE A 176 20.68 -17.33 2.20
C PHE A 176 19.72 -16.32 2.84
N VAL A 177 20.04 -15.03 2.75
CA VAL A 177 19.19 -13.92 3.15
C VAL A 177 18.83 -13.07 1.93
N LEU A 178 17.54 -12.96 1.65
CA LEU A 178 17.00 -12.01 0.67
C LEU A 178 16.49 -10.77 1.41
N ASN A 179 17.25 -9.69 1.37
CA ASN A 179 16.89 -8.44 2.01
C ASN A 179 15.92 -7.65 1.13
N CYS A 180 14.65 -7.71 1.50
CA CYS A 180 13.53 -7.02 0.83
C CYS A 180 12.95 -5.91 1.73
N ALA A 181 13.74 -5.35 2.65
CA ALA A 181 13.26 -4.42 3.68
C ALA A 181 12.94 -3.00 3.16
N GLY A 182 12.92 -2.78 1.85
CA GLY A 182 12.52 -1.49 1.25
C GLY A 182 13.34 -0.32 1.78
N PRO A 183 12.71 0.72 2.38
CA PRO A 183 13.44 1.89 2.88
C PRO A 183 14.47 1.57 3.98
N TRP A 184 14.30 0.44 4.67
CA TRP A 184 15.20 -0.02 5.75
C TRP A 184 16.28 -1.01 5.26
N ALA A 185 16.38 -1.25 3.95
CA ALA A 185 17.32 -2.24 3.39
C ALA A 185 18.77 -1.96 3.77
N GLY A 186 19.16 -0.70 3.86
CA GLY A 186 20.49 -0.30 4.31
C GLY A 186 20.78 -0.71 5.76
N GLN A 187 19.80 -0.59 6.65
CA GLN A 187 19.93 -0.99 8.05
C GLN A 187 20.08 -2.51 8.17
N ILE A 188 19.31 -3.28 7.41
CA ILE A 188 19.41 -4.76 7.41
C ILE A 188 20.78 -5.20 6.84
N ALA A 189 21.27 -4.60 5.78
CA ALA A 189 22.58 -4.91 5.23
C ALA A 189 23.71 -4.63 6.26
N ALA A 190 23.62 -3.53 6.98
CA ALA A 190 24.59 -3.19 8.03
C ALA A 190 24.61 -4.20 9.19
N MET A 191 23.48 -4.87 9.49
CA MET A 191 23.42 -5.93 10.52
C MET A 191 24.23 -7.19 10.16
N ALA A 192 24.56 -7.36 8.88
CA ALA A 192 25.45 -8.42 8.39
C ALA A 192 26.91 -7.96 8.26
N GLY A 193 27.25 -6.72 8.64
CA GLY A 193 28.57 -6.13 8.46
C GLY A 193 28.87 -5.69 7.02
N ALA A 194 27.87 -5.68 6.14
CA ALA A 194 28.01 -5.20 4.77
C ALA A 194 28.11 -3.65 4.72
N HIS A 195 28.70 -3.12 3.67
CA HIS A 195 28.69 -1.67 3.44
C HIS A 195 27.24 -1.17 3.31
N PRO A 196 26.93 0.04 3.75
CA PRO A 196 25.57 0.58 3.67
C PRO A 196 25.01 0.55 2.24
N VAL A 197 23.80 0.05 2.09
CA VAL A 197 23.02 0.23 0.88
C VAL A 197 22.39 1.61 0.94
N GLU A 198 22.76 2.50 0.03
CA GLU A 198 22.27 3.86 0.02
C GLU A 198 20.84 3.91 -0.55
N VAL A 199 19.86 3.84 0.34
CA VAL A 199 18.47 4.10 0.04
C VAL A 199 18.13 5.54 0.39
N VAL A 200 17.53 6.27 -0.53
CA VAL A 200 17.05 7.64 -0.32
C VAL A 200 15.55 7.60 -0.09
N PRO A 201 15.06 7.74 1.14
CA PRO A 201 13.62 7.71 1.38
C PRO A 201 12.95 8.99 0.86
N GLY A 202 12.06 8.84 -0.12
CA GLY A 202 11.19 9.92 -0.60
C GLY A 202 9.81 9.81 0.04
N ARG A 203 9.51 10.64 1.05
CA ARG A 203 8.21 10.68 1.70
C ARG A 203 7.18 11.33 0.80
N GLY A 204 5.98 10.73 0.70
CA GLY A 204 4.84 11.33 0.04
C GLY A 204 3.58 11.15 0.86
N ILE A 205 2.73 12.19 0.93
CA ILE A 205 1.44 12.13 1.60
C ILE A 205 0.32 11.76 0.64
N MET A 206 -0.72 11.15 1.17
CA MET A 206 -1.98 10.86 0.50
C MET A 206 -3.14 11.33 1.37
N ILE A 207 -4.26 11.71 0.75
CA ILE A 207 -5.49 12.10 1.43
C ILE A 207 -6.66 11.30 0.84
N ALA A 208 -7.38 10.57 1.71
CA ALA A 208 -8.65 9.97 1.35
C ALA A 208 -9.78 11.01 1.49
N MET A 209 -10.53 11.18 0.42
CA MET A 209 -11.70 12.06 0.35
C MET A 209 -12.98 11.27 0.44
N ASN A 210 -13.98 11.81 1.12
CA ASN A 210 -15.31 11.22 1.16
C ASN A 210 -15.90 11.18 -0.26
N HIS A 211 -16.64 10.10 -0.52
CA HIS A 211 -17.19 9.72 -1.81
C HIS A 211 -16.16 9.24 -2.84
N ARG A 212 -16.64 8.37 -3.69
CA ARG A 212 -15.96 7.99 -4.91
C ARG A 212 -16.20 9.11 -5.94
N LEU A 213 -15.31 10.12 -5.95
CA LEU A 213 -15.45 11.31 -6.79
C LEU A 213 -15.30 11.00 -8.27
N VAL A 214 -14.53 9.97 -8.61
CA VAL A 214 -14.26 9.49 -9.97
C VAL A 214 -14.40 7.98 -10.03
N ASN A 215 -14.71 7.42 -11.20
CA ASN A 215 -14.79 5.97 -11.41
C ASN A 215 -13.52 5.41 -12.09
N ARG A 216 -12.79 6.25 -12.77
CA ARG A 216 -11.49 5.97 -13.41
C ARG A 216 -10.37 6.66 -12.65
N VAL A 217 -9.16 6.16 -12.77
CA VAL A 217 -7.99 6.91 -12.31
C VAL A 217 -7.86 8.18 -13.16
N VAL A 218 -7.63 9.31 -12.53
CA VAL A 218 -7.41 10.58 -13.22
C VAL A 218 -6.01 11.10 -12.93
N ASN A 219 -5.22 11.26 -13.97
CA ASN A 219 -3.87 11.84 -13.92
C ASN A 219 -3.86 13.17 -14.68
N ARG A 220 -3.07 14.15 -14.24
CA ARG A 220 -2.73 15.30 -15.08
C ARG A 220 -1.75 14.88 -16.17
N CYS A 221 -1.96 15.35 -17.39
CA CYS A 221 -1.09 15.09 -18.53
C CYS A 221 0.09 16.07 -18.55
N ILE A 222 0.98 15.94 -17.57
CA ILE A 222 2.18 16.76 -17.34
C ILE A 222 3.35 15.86 -16.92
N TYR A 223 4.57 16.43 -16.81
CA TYR A 223 5.63 15.73 -16.08
C TYR A 223 5.18 15.42 -14.66
N PRO A 224 5.59 14.25 -14.09
CA PRO A 224 5.20 13.85 -12.74
C PRO A 224 5.38 14.98 -11.72
N ALA A 225 4.29 15.36 -11.06
CA ALA A 225 4.25 16.47 -10.11
C ALA A 225 3.50 16.06 -8.83
N ASP A 226 3.43 16.97 -7.84
CA ASP A 226 2.70 16.72 -6.60
C ASP A 226 1.18 16.81 -6.83
N GLY A 227 0.44 15.86 -6.25
CA GLY A 227 -1.02 15.85 -6.29
C GLY A 227 -1.64 15.65 -7.67
N ASP A 228 -0.89 15.13 -8.62
CA ASP A 228 -1.31 15.00 -10.02
C ASP A 228 -2.11 13.72 -10.31
N ILE A 229 -2.46 12.93 -9.28
CA ILE A 229 -3.20 11.67 -9.42
C ILE A 229 -4.37 11.62 -8.45
N LEU A 230 -5.55 11.29 -8.96
CA LEU A 230 -6.75 10.97 -8.19
C LEU A 230 -7.18 9.55 -8.49
N VAL A 231 -7.26 8.71 -7.46
CA VAL A 231 -7.51 7.27 -7.56
C VAL A 231 -8.85 6.94 -6.90
N PRO A 232 -9.81 6.29 -7.58
CA PRO A 232 -10.98 5.73 -6.93
C PRO A 232 -10.58 4.48 -6.11
N ALA A 233 -11.00 4.41 -4.87
CA ALA A 233 -10.67 3.30 -3.96
C ALA A 233 -11.92 2.85 -3.21
N HIS A 234 -12.57 1.78 -3.66
CA HIS A 234 -13.84 1.32 -3.11
C HIS A 234 -14.89 2.45 -3.07
N THR A 235 -15.27 2.92 -1.88
CA THR A 235 -16.28 3.96 -1.68
C THR A 235 -15.72 5.37 -1.53
N VAL A 236 -14.40 5.53 -1.63
CA VAL A 236 -13.70 6.80 -1.42
C VAL A 236 -12.80 7.14 -2.63
N SER A 237 -12.21 8.32 -2.64
CA SER A 237 -11.17 8.69 -3.59
C SER A 237 -9.91 9.11 -2.86
N ILE A 238 -8.74 8.81 -3.43
CA ILE A 238 -7.44 9.12 -2.85
C ILE A 238 -6.68 10.06 -3.78
N ILE A 239 -6.31 11.22 -3.26
CA ILE A 239 -5.38 12.12 -3.96
C ILE A 239 -3.97 11.98 -3.41
N GLY A 240 -2.97 12.06 -4.26
CA GLY A 240 -1.55 11.96 -3.91
C GLY A 240 -0.65 11.98 -5.12
N THR A 241 0.62 12.15 -4.93
CA THR A 241 1.35 12.25 -3.67
C THR A 241 2.23 13.48 -3.67
N THR A 242 2.71 13.94 -2.51
CA THR A 242 3.89 14.82 -2.43
C THR A 242 5.17 14.03 -2.62
N ASP A 243 6.32 14.73 -2.72
CA ASP A 243 7.63 14.10 -2.72
C ASP A 243 8.63 14.95 -1.93
N VAL A 244 8.96 14.50 -0.72
CA VAL A 244 9.89 15.17 0.19
C VAL A 244 10.95 14.17 0.64
N LYS A 245 12.22 14.49 0.42
CA LYS A 245 13.31 13.69 0.96
C LYS A 245 13.27 13.72 2.49
N VAL A 246 13.42 12.56 3.11
CA VAL A 246 13.59 12.40 4.56
C VAL A 246 14.85 11.56 4.84
N ASP A 247 15.47 11.76 6.00
CA ASP A 247 16.65 10.99 6.39
C ASP A 247 16.23 9.70 7.12
N ASP A 248 15.09 9.74 7.82
CA ASP A 248 14.53 8.58 8.53
C ASP A 248 13.23 8.13 7.87
N PRO A 249 13.15 6.88 7.35
CA PRO A 249 11.94 6.35 6.74
C PRO A 249 10.78 6.14 7.74
N ASP A 250 11.04 6.17 9.03
CA ASP A 250 10.02 6.11 10.08
C ASP A 250 9.46 7.51 10.42
N ASN A 251 10.11 8.59 9.97
CA ASN A 251 9.58 9.96 10.09
C ASN A 251 8.56 10.25 8.99
N LEU A 252 7.31 9.99 9.30
CA LEU A 252 6.16 10.15 8.39
C LEU A 252 5.24 11.32 8.80
N ALA A 253 5.78 12.34 9.47
CA ALA A 253 5.05 13.56 9.80
C ALA A 253 4.45 14.21 8.54
N ILE A 254 3.22 14.72 8.67
CA ILE A 254 2.47 15.39 7.61
C ILE A 254 2.42 16.86 7.93
N GLU A 255 2.93 17.69 7.01
CA GLU A 255 2.96 19.13 7.19
C GLU A 255 1.69 19.79 6.61
N ALA A 256 1.21 20.85 7.26
CA ALA A 256 -0.02 21.54 6.86
C ALA A 256 0.03 22.06 5.42
N HIS A 257 1.20 22.52 4.97
CA HIS A 257 1.37 23.01 3.60
C HIS A 257 1.22 21.90 2.56
N GLU A 258 1.64 20.67 2.85
CA GLU A 258 1.47 19.51 1.95
C GLU A 258 -0.01 19.17 1.79
N VAL A 259 -0.79 19.25 2.87
CA VAL A 259 -2.25 19.06 2.81
C VAL A 259 -2.89 20.11 1.90
N GLN A 260 -2.53 21.39 2.07
CA GLN A 260 -3.06 22.46 1.22
C GLN A 260 -2.69 22.23 -0.25
N GLN A 261 -1.46 21.85 -0.52
CA GLN A 261 -0.98 21.54 -1.88
C GLN A 261 -1.79 20.41 -2.53
N MET A 262 -2.11 19.34 -1.77
CA MET A 262 -2.94 18.25 -2.29
C MET A 262 -4.38 18.70 -2.59
N LEU A 263 -4.96 19.54 -1.72
CA LEU A 263 -6.29 20.08 -1.93
C LEU A 263 -6.34 21.04 -3.12
N ASP A 264 -5.30 21.87 -3.33
CA ASP A 264 -5.18 22.75 -4.51
C ASP A 264 -5.07 21.93 -5.80
N ALA A 265 -4.24 20.88 -5.79
CA ALA A 265 -4.11 19.99 -6.94
C ALA A 265 -5.43 19.27 -7.27
N GLY A 266 -6.18 18.88 -6.24
CA GLY A 266 -7.52 18.29 -6.41
C GLY A 266 -8.51 19.25 -7.08
N GLU A 267 -8.49 20.54 -6.70
CA GLU A 267 -9.34 21.57 -7.33
C GLU A 267 -9.05 21.74 -8.83
N VAL A 268 -7.80 21.56 -9.27
CA VAL A 268 -7.44 21.62 -10.68
C VAL A 268 -8.11 20.50 -11.47
N LEU A 269 -8.15 19.28 -10.91
CA LEU A 269 -8.75 18.10 -11.53
C LEU A 269 -10.27 18.11 -11.44
N ILE A 270 -10.81 18.44 -10.26
CA ILE A 270 -12.23 18.37 -9.90
C ILE A 270 -12.64 19.69 -9.25
N PRO A 271 -13.29 20.62 -9.96
CA PRO A 271 -13.78 21.84 -9.34
C PRO A 271 -14.72 21.55 -8.17
N GLY A 272 -14.49 22.19 -7.04
CA GLY A 272 -15.22 21.94 -5.80
C GLY A 272 -14.68 20.75 -4.99
N PHE A 273 -13.49 20.24 -5.29
CA PHE A 273 -12.82 19.16 -4.56
C PHE A 273 -12.72 19.44 -3.06
N ARG A 274 -12.40 20.69 -2.67
CA ARG A 274 -12.31 21.15 -1.29
C ARG A 274 -13.63 21.11 -0.53
N ASN A 275 -14.77 21.07 -1.23
CA ASN A 275 -16.09 20.94 -0.61
C ASN A 275 -16.37 19.50 -0.16
N SER A 276 -15.59 18.55 -0.64
CA SER A 276 -15.66 17.17 -0.17
C SER A 276 -14.93 17.02 1.16
N ARG A 277 -15.49 16.22 2.07
CA ARG A 277 -14.85 15.94 3.37
C ARG A 277 -13.56 15.13 3.17
N ALA A 278 -12.45 15.59 3.73
CA ALA A 278 -11.27 14.76 3.89
C ALA A 278 -11.46 13.78 5.06
N LEU A 279 -11.13 12.52 4.85
CA LEU A 279 -11.40 11.45 5.82
C LEU A 279 -10.17 11.03 6.62
N HIS A 280 -9.02 10.95 5.94
CA HIS A 280 -7.79 10.43 6.52
C HIS A 280 -6.61 10.86 5.66
N ALA A 281 -5.50 11.22 6.31
CA ALA A 281 -4.22 11.44 5.64
C ALA A 281 -3.18 10.45 6.17
N TRP A 282 -2.28 10.03 5.30
CA TRP A 282 -1.13 9.20 5.67
C TRP A 282 0.06 9.51 4.78
N ALA A 283 1.23 9.07 5.22
CA ALA A 283 2.46 9.21 4.46
C ALA A 283 3.15 7.86 4.29
N GLY A 284 3.92 7.71 3.21
CA GLY A 284 4.77 6.57 2.96
C GLY A 284 6.14 7.00 2.42
N ALA A 285 7.20 6.29 2.79
CA ALA A 285 8.56 6.51 2.31
C ALA A 285 8.87 5.56 1.15
N ARG A 286 9.23 6.11 -0.01
CA ARG A 286 9.63 5.32 -1.19
C ARG A 286 11.06 4.83 -1.02
N PRO A 287 11.39 3.57 -1.37
CA PRO A 287 12.73 3.01 -1.27
C PRO A 287 13.56 3.34 -2.53
N LEU A 288 13.89 4.60 -2.76
CA LEU A 288 14.66 5.00 -3.94
C LEU A 288 16.12 4.60 -3.76
N ILE A 289 16.69 3.91 -4.75
CA ILE A 289 18.13 3.63 -4.77
C ILE A 289 18.86 4.87 -5.25
N LYS A 290 19.97 5.23 -4.59
CA LYS A 290 20.79 6.36 -5.00
C LYS A 290 21.29 6.15 -6.43
N ASP A 291 21.08 7.16 -7.24
CA ASP A 291 21.61 7.27 -8.60
C ASP A 291 22.55 8.46 -8.65
N ASP A 292 23.84 8.22 -8.89
CA ASP A 292 24.87 9.27 -8.89
C ASP A 292 24.69 10.31 -10.01
N ARG A 293 23.81 10.01 -10.98
CA ARG A 293 23.45 10.94 -12.07
C ARG A 293 22.41 11.99 -11.67
N VAL A 294 21.74 11.83 -10.51
CA VAL A 294 20.67 12.69 -10.03
C VAL A 294 21.03 13.27 -8.68
N ALA A 295 20.78 14.56 -8.48
CA ALA A 295 20.97 15.19 -7.18
C ALA A 295 20.10 14.51 -6.10
N VAL A 296 20.70 14.17 -4.97
CA VAL A 296 20.01 13.45 -3.85
C VAL A 296 18.84 14.26 -3.28
N SER A 297 18.81 15.57 -3.50
CA SER A 297 17.68 16.44 -3.11
C SER A 297 16.47 16.33 -4.04
N ASP A 298 16.61 15.71 -5.22
CA ASP A 298 15.55 15.60 -6.22
C ASP A 298 15.09 14.13 -6.37
N THR A 299 14.42 13.65 -5.34
CA THR A 299 13.94 12.26 -5.26
C THR A 299 12.90 11.93 -6.33
N ARG A 300 12.21 12.95 -6.87
CA ARG A 300 11.18 12.77 -7.90
C ARG A 300 11.76 12.28 -9.23
N HIS A 301 12.94 12.78 -9.60
CA HIS A 301 13.61 12.45 -10.86
C HIS A 301 14.56 11.26 -10.75
N MET A 302 14.72 10.68 -9.56
CA MET A 302 15.46 9.42 -9.40
C MET A 302 14.73 8.27 -10.12
N SER A 303 15.52 7.38 -10.73
CA SER A 303 14.94 6.21 -11.40
C SER A 303 14.04 5.40 -10.47
N ARG A 304 12.92 4.96 -11.01
CA ARG A 304 11.99 4.02 -10.37
C ARG A 304 12.31 2.57 -10.72
N GLY A 305 13.43 2.33 -11.38
CA GLY A 305 13.94 1.00 -11.66
C GLY A 305 14.25 0.21 -10.38
N MET A 306 14.34 -1.09 -10.50
CA MET A 306 14.77 -1.98 -9.43
C MET A 306 16.26 -2.29 -9.57
N ALA A 307 16.92 -2.58 -8.45
CA ALA A 307 18.30 -3.03 -8.45
C ALA A 307 18.46 -4.21 -7.48
N VAL A 308 19.12 -5.28 -7.97
CA VAL A 308 19.59 -6.39 -7.14
C VAL A 308 21.05 -6.15 -6.80
N ILE A 309 21.38 -6.08 -5.52
CA ILE A 309 22.72 -5.87 -5.00
C ILE A 309 23.25 -7.20 -4.49
N ASP A 310 24.33 -7.67 -5.10
CA ASP A 310 25.05 -8.86 -4.69
C ASP A 310 26.15 -8.52 -3.69
N HIS A 311 25.96 -8.90 -2.43
CA HIS A 311 26.91 -8.63 -1.37
C HIS A 311 28.18 -9.48 -1.46
N THR A 312 28.18 -10.61 -2.18
CA THR A 312 29.41 -11.37 -2.43
C THR A 312 30.39 -10.55 -3.24
N THR A 313 29.93 -9.98 -4.36
CA THR A 313 30.75 -9.18 -5.25
C THR A 313 31.14 -7.84 -4.65
N ARG A 314 30.20 -7.23 -3.92
CA ARG A 314 30.37 -5.88 -3.39
C ARG A 314 31.14 -5.84 -2.06
N ASP A 315 30.85 -6.77 -1.16
CA ASP A 315 31.25 -6.72 0.26
C ASP A 315 32.09 -7.93 0.69
N GLY A 316 32.25 -8.95 -0.17
CA GLY A 316 32.86 -10.23 0.17
C GLY A 316 31.98 -11.09 1.10
N LEU A 317 30.67 -10.80 1.18
CA LEU A 317 29.71 -11.48 2.02
C LEU A 317 28.82 -12.42 1.19
N ASP A 318 29.09 -13.73 1.24
CA ASP A 318 28.30 -14.74 0.55
C ASP A 318 26.98 -15.04 1.27
N GLY A 319 25.98 -15.49 0.51
CA GLY A 319 24.66 -15.84 1.03
C GLY A 319 23.73 -14.66 1.29
N MET A 320 24.00 -13.47 0.76
CA MET A 320 23.11 -12.30 0.90
C MET A 320 22.93 -11.54 -0.41
N LEU A 321 21.66 -11.25 -0.73
CA LEU A 321 21.24 -10.33 -1.78
C LEU A 321 20.30 -9.28 -1.20
N THR A 322 20.38 -8.05 -1.72
CA THR A 322 19.41 -6.98 -1.40
C THR A 322 18.71 -6.52 -2.67
N ILE A 323 17.40 -6.33 -2.61
CA ILE A 323 16.63 -5.68 -3.67
C ILE A 323 16.09 -4.35 -3.18
N GLY A 324 16.21 -3.32 -4.01
CA GLY A 324 15.70 -1.99 -3.72
C GLY A 324 15.14 -1.30 -4.95
N GLY A 325 14.56 -0.12 -4.76
CA GLY A 325 13.84 0.59 -5.82
C GLY A 325 12.49 -0.04 -6.15
N GLY A 326 12.11 0.03 -7.42
CA GLY A 326 10.89 -0.57 -7.93
C GLY A 326 9.60 0.13 -7.50
N LYS A 327 8.49 -0.52 -7.76
CA LYS A 327 7.12 -0.03 -7.53
C LYS A 327 6.24 -1.18 -7.04
N LEU A 328 5.11 -0.88 -6.38
CA LEU A 328 4.16 -1.93 -6.05
C LEU A 328 3.69 -2.69 -7.30
N THR A 329 3.44 -2.01 -8.41
CA THR A 329 3.05 -2.67 -9.67
C THR A 329 4.07 -3.72 -10.13
N THR A 330 5.36 -3.52 -9.86
CA THR A 330 6.43 -4.44 -10.30
C THR A 330 6.93 -5.39 -9.20
N TYR A 331 6.19 -5.54 -8.09
CA TYR A 331 6.65 -6.34 -6.94
C TYR A 331 6.94 -7.80 -7.29
N ARG A 332 6.11 -8.41 -8.18
CA ARG A 332 6.28 -9.78 -8.63
C ARG A 332 7.57 -9.94 -9.44
N LEU A 333 7.81 -9.04 -10.40
CA LEU A 333 9.03 -9.02 -11.21
C LEU A 333 10.27 -8.80 -10.34
N MET A 334 10.18 -7.93 -9.33
CA MET A 334 11.26 -7.75 -8.35
C MET A 334 11.59 -9.07 -7.62
N ALA A 335 10.54 -9.78 -7.17
CA ALA A 335 10.71 -11.06 -6.51
C ALA A 335 11.31 -12.12 -7.45
N GLU A 336 10.91 -12.14 -8.72
CA GLU A 336 11.50 -13.01 -9.75
C GLU A 336 13.00 -12.73 -9.90
N HIS A 337 13.41 -11.48 -10.11
CA HIS A 337 14.80 -11.10 -10.34
C HIS A 337 15.72 -11.44 -9.15
N ILE A 338 15.31 -11.16 -7.91
CA ILE A 338 16.17 -11.48 -6.75
C ILE A 338 16.26 -13.00 -6.52
N VAL A 339 15.20 -13.75 -6.80
CA VAL A 339 15.24 -15.22 -6.65
C VAL A 339 16.00 -15.86 -7.80
N ASP A 340 15.94 -15.33 -9.02
CA ASP A 340 16.79 -15.77 -10.14
C ASP A 340 18.26 -15.56 -9.81
N ALA A 341 18.64 -14.38 -9.33
CA ALA A 341 20.01 -14.10 -8.91
C ALA A 341 20.48 -15.04 -7.77
N MET A 342 19.59 -15.41 -6.85
CA MET A 342 19.90 -16.41 -5.83
C MET A 342 20.10 -17.80 -6.43
N CYS A 343 19.26 -18.23 -7.38
CA CYS A 343 19.37 -19.51 -8.06
C CYS A 343 20.70 -19.60 -8.83
N ASP A 344 21.06 -18.55 -9.56
CA ASP A 344 22.33 -18.48 -10.31
C ASP A 344 23.53 -18.66 -9.38
N LYS A 345 23.54 -17.99 -8.21
CA LYS A 345 24.60 -18.15 -7.21
C LYS A 345 24.69 -19.55 -6.63
N ARG A 346 23.57 -20.24 -6.52
CA ARG A 346 23.51 -21.64 -6.06
C ARG A 346 23.83 -22.65 -7.16
N GLY A 347 23.95 -22.21 -8.42
CA GLY A 347 24.07 -23.10 -9.57
C GLY A 347 22.83 -23.97 -9.80
N GLU A 348 21.66 -23.48 -9.41
CA GLU A 348 20.37 -24.17 -9.53
C GLU A 348 19.49 -23.45 -10.55
N HIS A 349 18.82 -24.20 -11.43
CA HIS A 349 17.76 -23.67 -12.28
C HIS A 349 16.40 -24.10 -11.77
N ARG A 350 15.52 -23.14 -11.44
CA ARG A 350 14.15 -23.39 -10.96
C ARG A 350 13.20 -22.37 -11.57
N ASP A 351 12.26 -22.86 -12.36
CA ASP A 351 11.32 -22.00 -13.10
C ASP A 351 10.48 -21.11 -12.19
N CYS A 352 10.31 -19.85 -12.59
CA CYS A 352 9.31 -18.97 -12.02
C CYS A 352 7.93 -19.28 -12.60
N ARG A 353 6.92 -19.40 -11.74
CA ARG A 353 5.52 -19.63 -12.15
C ARG A 353 4.58 -18.55 -11.63
N THR A 354 5.13 -17.51 -11.00
CA THR A 354 4.32 -16.47 -10.36
C THR A 354 3.63 -15.54 -11.35
N ASP A 355 4.02 -15.58 -12.62
CA ASP A 355 3.36 -14.85 -13.71
C ASP A 355 2.13 -15.58 -14.28
N ALA A 356 2.05 -16.90 -14.06
CA ALA A 356 1.02 -17.76 -14.66
C ALA A 356 -0.03 -18.25 -13.64
N GLU A 357 0.41 -18.59 -12.43
CA GLU A 357 -0.47 -19.19 -11.42
C GLU A 357 -1.28 -18.14 -10.64
N PRO A 358 -2.63 -18.23 -10.67
CA PRO A 358 -3.47 -17.36 -9.86
C PRO A 358 -3.17 -17.51 -8.36
N VAL A 359 -3.21 -16.42 -7.64
CA VAL A 359 -3.12 -16.43 -6.18
C VAL A 359 -4.41 -17.02 -5.60
N PRO A 360 -4.33 -18.05 -4.73
CA PRO A 360 -5.50 -18.70 -4.16
C PRO A 360 -6.47 -17.70 -3.50
N GLY A 361 -7.77 -17.79 -3.82
CA GLY A 361 -8.81 -16.89 -3.34
C GLY A 361 -8.89 -15.56 -4.10
N SER A 362 -8.13 -15.40 -5.18
CA SER A 362 -8.09 -14.18 -6.00
C SER A 362 -8.57 -14.40 -7.45
N GLU A 363 -9.30 -15.47 -7.68
CA GLU A 363 -9.73 -15.89 -9.03
C GLU A 363 -10.84 -15.00 -9.61
N SER A 364 -11.63 -14.34 -8.75
CA SER A 364 -12.71 -13.46 -9.20
C SER A 364 -12.45 -11.99 -8.86
N GLY A 365 -12.59 -11.12 -9.88
CA GLY A 365 -12.45 -9.67 -9.74
C GLY A 365 -13.71 -8.93 -9.28
N ARG A 366 -14.74 -9.62 -8.83
CA ARG A 366 -16.06 -9.02 -8.50
C ARG A 366 -16.12 -8.29 -7.16
N THR A 367 -15.09 -8.33 -6.35
CA THR A 367 -15.13 -7.86 -4.95
C THR A 367 -15.09 -6.33 -4.79
N HIS A 368 -14.95 -5.57 -5.88
CA HIS A 368 -14.74 -4.12 -5.78
C HIS A 368 -16.03 -3.31 -5.89
N LEU A 369 -17.01 -3.77 -6.67
CA LEU A 369 -18.29 -3.08 -6.80
C LEU A 369 -19.15 -3.33 -5.56
N VAL A 370 -19.74 -2.28 -5.03
CA VAL A 370 -20.65 -2.37 -3.85
C VAL A 370 -21.81 -3.28 -4.14
N SER A 371 -22.38 -3.21 -5.36
CA SER A 371 -23.48 -4.07 -5.80
C SER A 371 -23.13 -5.55 -5.77
N ASP A 372 -21.94 -5.92 -6.24
CA ASP A 372 -21.50 -7.30 -6.26
C ASP A 372 -21.23 -7.82 -4.84
N ARG A 373 -20.58 -7.00 -4.01
CA ARG A 373 -20.37 -7.33 -2.59
C ARG A 373 -21.69 -7.47 -1.82
N LEU A 374 -22.66 -6.62 -2.12
CA LEU A 374 -23.99 -6.70 -1.50
C LEU A 374 -24.72 -7.95 -1.98
N HIS A 375 -24.69 -8.24 -3.29
CA HIS A 375 -25.27 -9.46 -3.85
C HIS A 375 -24.71 -10.72 -3.18
N ASP A 376 -23.38 -10.80 -3.04
CA ASP A 376 -22.74 -11.94 -2.36
C ASP A 376 -23.20 -12.08 -0.90
N ARG A 377 -23.39 -10.95 -0.18
CA ARG A 377 -23.90 -10.98 1.20
C ARG A 377 -25.36 -11.42 1.27
N GLU A 378 -26.20 -10.94 0.38
CA GLU A 378 -27.63 -11.27 0.33
C GLU A 378 -27.88 -12.69 -0.18
N HIS A 379 -27.05 -13.17 -1.11
CA HIS A 379 -27.22 -14.51 -1.69
C HIS A 379 -26.72 -15.62 -0.77
N ASP A 380 -25.61 -15.39 -0.07
CA ASP A 380 -24.96 -16.43 0.71
C ASP A 380 -25.59 -16.66 2.08
N ARG A 381 -26.17 -15.64 2.77
CA ARG A 381 -26.81 -15.81 4.09
C ARG A 381 -27.60 -14.59 4.56
N PHE A 382 -28.87 -14.78 4.72
CA PHE A 382 -29.79 -13.78 5.26
C PHE A 382 -29.60 -13.47 6.77
N ASP A 383 -28.84 -14.28 7.48
CA ASP A 383 -28.62 -14.22 8.94
C ASP A 383 -27.24 -13.73 9.35
N GLU A 384 -26.40 -13.31 8.41
CA GLU A 384 -25.09 -12.72 8.73
C GLU A 384 -25.21 -11.25 9.16
N GLN A 385 -24.90 -11.00 10.42
CA GLN A 385 -24.82 -9.63 10.94
C GLN A 385 -23.71 -8.84 10.23
N ILE A 386 -24.05 -7.71 9.59
CA ILE A 386 -23.09 -6.75 9.08
C ILE A 386 -22.62 -5.88 10.24
N ILE A 387 -21.29 -5.79 10.43
CA ILE A 387 -20.67 -4.99 11.50
C ILE A 387 -20.01 -3.72 10.96
N CYS A 388 -19.65 -3.70 9.67
CA CYS A 388 -19.13 -2.51 8.97
C CYS A 388 -19.93 -2.30 7.68
N GLU A 389 -20.87 -1.39 7.70
CA GLU A 389 -21.76 -1.09 6.56
C GLU A 389 -21.01 -0.45 5.39
N CYS A 390 -19.99 0.37 5.65
CA CYS A 390 -19.18 1.02 4.60
C CYS A 390 -18.44 0.01 3.72
N GLU A 391 -17.96 -1.08 4.32
CA GLU A 391 -17.14 -2.10 3.64
C GLU A 391 -17.85 -3.45 3.52
N LEU A 392 -19.12 -3.53 3.94
CA LEU A 392 -19.96 -4.74 3.93
C LEU A 392 -19.28 -5.94 4.62
N MET A 393 -18.61 -5.69 5.74
CA MET A 393 -17.93 -6.72 6.51
C MET A 393 -18.90 -7.37 7.49
N SER A 394 -19.00 -8.70 7.44
CA SER A 394 -19.87 -9.46 8.33
C SER A 394 -19.18 -9.85 9.65
N ARG A 395 -19.99 -10.25 10.63
CA ARG A 395 -19.51 -10.85 11.90
C ARG A 395 -18.65 -12.08 11.64
N LYS A 396 -19.07 -12.94 10.72
CA LYS A 396 -18.33 -14.15 10.37
C LYS A 396 -16.94 -13.84 9.82
N MET A 397 -16.82 -12.90 8.89
CA MET A 397 -15.51 -12.49 8.36
C MET A 397 -14.58 -12.01 9.48
N PHE A 398 -15.13 -11.25 10.42
CA PHE A 398 -14.36 -10.71 11.55
C PHE A 398 -13.93 -11.81 12.52
N THR A 399 -14.82 -12.72 12.90
CA THR A 399 -14.49 -13.83 13.83
C THR A 399 -13.55 -14.84 13.19
N ASP A 400 -13.70 -15.15 11.90
CA ASP A 400 -12.78 -16.04 11.16
C ASP A 400 -11.37 -15.44 11.11
N ALA A 401 -11.26 -14.13 10.90
CA ALA A 401 -9.95 -13.45 10.91
C ALA A 401 -9.31 -13.47 12.30
N LEU A 402 -10.08 -13.24 13.36
CA LEU A 402 -9.60 -13.35 14.74
C LEU A 402 -9.12 -14.77 15.08
N ALA A 403 -9.82 -15.79 14.60
CA ALA A 403 -9.48 -17.18 14.84
C ALA A 403 -8.25 -17.64 14.03
N SER A 404 -8.06 -17.10 12.83
CA SER A 404 -6.98 -17.51 11.94
C SER A 404 -5.60 -17.00 12.36
N GLN A 405 -5.55 -15.87 13.06
CA GLN A 405 -4.31 -15.27 13.55
C GLN A 405 -4.57 -14.48 14.84
N PRO A 406 -3.68 -14.55 15.82
CA PRO A 406 -3.73 -13.65 16.97
C PRO A 406 -3.43 -12.23 16.44
N ALA A 407 -4.48 -11.44 16.19
CA ALA A 407 -4.33 -10.05 15.84
C ALA A 407 -3.65 -9.29 16.98
N GLY A 408 -2.64 -8.50 16.66
CA GLY A 408 -1.99 -7.62 17.63
C GLY A 408 -2.87 -6.43 17.95
N SER A 409 -3.65 -5.97 16.95
CA SER A 409 -4.51 -4.79 17.05
C SER A 409 -5.72 -4.86 16.12
N PHE A 410 -6.70 -3.97 16.32
CA PHE A 410 -7.77 -3.79 15.34
C PHE A 410 -7.27 -3.16 14.01
N ASP A 411 -6.11 -2.53 14.02
CA ASP A 411 -5.49 -2.07 12.78
C ASP A 411 -4.98 -3.23 11.92
N ASP A 412 -4.58 -4.36 12.50
CA ASP A 412 -4.25 -5.57 11.74
C ASP A 412 -5.49 -6.09 11.01
N LEU A 413 -6.62 -6.18 11.73
CA LEU A 413 -7.92 -6.54 11.14
C LEU A 413 -8.41 -5.50 10.13
N ARG A 414 -8.15 -4.22 10.37
CA ARG A 414 -8.42 -3.14 9.42
C ARG A 414 -7.70 -3.38 8.10
N ARG A 415 -6.42 -3.72 8.12
CA ARG A 415 -5.64 -4.03 6.92
C ARG A 415 -6.14 -5.28 6.21
N GLN A 416 -6.50 -6.31 6.94
CA GLN A 416 -6.98 -7.56 6.37
C GLN A 416 -8.41 -7.47 5.83
N LEU A 417 -9.32 -6.81 6.56
CA LEU A 417 -10.78 -6.82 6.31
C LEU A 417 -11.35 -5.47 5.87
N ARG A 418 -10.55 -4.41 5.84
CA ARG A 418 -10.95 -3.02 5.63
C ARG A 418 -11.87 -2.44 6.73
N LEU A 419 -11.83 -3.01 7.94
CA LEU A 419 -12.55 -2.51 9.11
C LEU A 419 -12.28 -1.02 9.33
N GLY A 420 -13.31 -0.17 9.28
CA GLY A 420 -13.19 1.26 9.53
C GLY A 420 -12.50 2.07 8.44
N MET A 421 -12.35 1.55 7.20
CA MET A 421 -11.73 2.27 6.08
C MET A 421 -12.70 3.10 5.24
N GLY A 422 -14.00 2.88 5.37
CA GLY A 422 -14.99 3.63 4.62
C GLY A 422 -15.28 5.02 5.20
N PRO A 423 -16.31 5.73 4.69
CA PRO A 423 -16.60 7.12 5.01
C PRO A 423 -16.74 7.47 6.49
N CYS A 424 -17.21 6.54 7.34
CA CYS A 424 -17.36 6.79 8.78
C CYS A 424 -16.04 6.62 9.56
N GLN A 425 -14.98 6.10 8.94
CA GLN A 425 -13.67 5.89 9.55
C GLN A 425 -13.70 5.16 10.91
N GLY A 426 -14.53 4.13 11.01
CA GLY A 426 -14.65 3.31 12.22
C GLY A 426 -15.64 3.83 13.27
N GLY A 427 -16.38 4.90 12.97
CA GLY A 427 -17.31 5.52 13.92
C GLY A 427 -18.33 4.56 14.53
N PHE A 428 -18.74 3.53 13.81
CA PHE A 428 -19.71 2.54 14.30
C PHE A 428 -19.08 1.15 14.50
N CYS A 429 -18.31 0.69 13.53
CA CYS A 429 -17.81 -0.69 13.52
C CYS A 429 -16.74 -0.95 14.58
N SER A 430 -15.98 0.04 15.04
CA SER A 430 -14.95 -0.16 16.06
C SER A 430 -15.51 -0.69 17.38
N VAL A 431 -16.61 -0.08 17.83
CA VAL A 431 -17.31 -0.48 19.08
C VAL A 431 -17.95 -1.87 18.93
N ARG A 432 -18.63 -2.12 17.80
CA ARG A 432 -19.24 -3.44 17.52
C ARG A 432 -18.19 -4.54 17.45
N ALA A 433 -17.08 -4.28 16.76
CA ALA A 433 -15.95 -5.22 16.66
C ALA A 433 -15.37 -5.56 18.03
N THR A 434 -15.24 -4.55 18.91
CA THR A 434 -14.77 -4.74 20.29
C THR A 434 -15.69 -5.68 21.06
N GLY A 435 -17.02 -5.43 21.04
CA GLY A 435 -17.99 -6.29 21.71
C GLY A 435 -18.03 -7.71 21.17
N ILE A 436 -17.96 -7.88 19.84
CA ILE A 436 -17.95 -9.20 19.19
C ILE A 436 -16.68 -9.98 19.54
N ALA A 437 -15.52 -9.32 19.58
CA ALA A 437 -14.27 -9.98 19.96
C ALA A 437 -14.27 -10.45 21.39
N LEU A 438 -14.92 -9.68 22.30
CA LEU A 438 -15.15 -10.07 23.70
C LEU A 438 -16.13 -11.27 23.81
N ASP A 439 -17.28 -11.19 23.14
CA ASP A 439 -18.29 -12.26 23.12
C ASP A 439 -17.73 -13.58 22.59
N ALA A 440 -16.88 -13.52 21.58
CA ALA A 440 -16.25 -14.70 20.99
C ALA A 440 -15.14 -15.31 21.87
N GLY A 441 -14.82 -14.70 23.01
CA GLY A 441 -13.80 -15.18 23.94
C GLY A 441 -12.35 -15.01 23.46
N HIS A 442 -12.14 -14.22 22.41
CA HIS A 442 -10.79 -13.95 21.90
C HIS A 442 -10.04 -12.88 22.71
N LEU A 443 -10.76 -12.05 23.45
CA LEU A 443 -10.23 -10.96 24.26
C LEU A 443 -10.90 -10.98 25.63
N ASP A 444 -10.16 -10.60 26.65
CA ASP A 444 -10.73 -10.16 27.91
C ASP A 444 -11.12 -8.66 27.85
N SER A 445 -11.82 -8.16 28.87
CA SER A 445 -12.31 -6.78 28.89
C SER A 445 -11.18 -5.75 28.88
N GLU A 446 -10.07 -6.02 29.55
CA GLU A 446 -8.92 -5.11 29.63
C GLU A 446 -8.28 -4.94 28.26
N ARG A 447 -8.00 -6.07 27.59
CA ARG A 447 -7.40 -6.07 26.24
C ARG A 447 -8.35 -5.49 25.21
N ALA A 448 -9.66 -5.77 25.29
CA ALA A 448 -10.67 -5.21 24.40
C ALA A 448 -10.70 -3.67 24.48
N ASN A 449 -10.69 -3.11 25.69
CA ASN A 449 -10.61 -1.67 25.92
C ASN A 449 -9.31 -1.07 25.39
N GLY A 450 -8.19 -1.73 25.63
CA GLY A 450 -6.87 -1.30 25.12
C GLY A 450 -6.84 -1.23 23.60
N LEU A 451 -7.38 -2.25 22.91
CA LEU A 451 -7.44 -2.30 21.44
C LEU A 451 -8.37 -1.22 20.85
N LEU A 452 -9.52 -0.95 21.50
CA LEU A 452 -10.41 0.12 21.07
C LEU A 452 -9.72 1.49 21.17
N ARG A 453 -9.08 1.80 22.31
CA ARG A 453 -8.33 3.05 22.51
C ARG A 453 -7.24 3.23 21.47
N LEU A 454 -6.47 2.17 21.22
CA LEU A 454 -5.40 2.20 20.22
C LEU A 454 -5.94 2.47 18.82
N PHE A 455 -7.03 1.80 18.42
CA PHE A 455 -7.69 2.02 17.13
C PHE A 455 -8.13 3.49 16.98
N LEU A 456 -8.76 4.07 18.01
CA LEU A 456 -9.19 5.47 18.00
C LEU A 456 -8.00 6.44 17.98
N LYS A 457 -6.92 6.15 18.70
CA LYS A 457 -5.68 6.93 18.66
C LYS A 457 -5.09 6.95 17.24
N ASN A 458 -5.00 5.80 16.59
CA ASN A 458 -4.46 5.69 15.24
C ASN A 458 -5.36 6.38 14.21
N ARG A 459 -6.68 6.35 14.42
CA ARG A 459 -7.63 7.14 13.62
C ARG A 459 -7.34 8.65 13.75
N TRP A 460 -7.09 9.14 14.95
CA TRP A 460 -6.75 10.56 15.20
C TRP A 460 -5.48 10.99 14.47
N ILE A 461 -4.44 10.17 14.45
CA ILE A 461 -3.17 10.49 13.76
C ILE A 461 -3.43 10.84 12.29
N GLY A 462 -4.33 10.13 11.62
CA GLY A 462 -4.68 10.41 10.22
C GLY A 462 -5.71 11.53 10.02
N LEU A 463 -6.51 11.86 11.05
CA LEU A 463 -7.50 12.94 10.99
C LEU A 463 -6.88 14.33 11.28
N TRP A 464 -6.01 14.39 12.28
CA TRP A 464 -5.45 15.64 12.77
C TRP A 464 -4.89 16.55 11.66
N PRO A 465 -4.09 16.05 10.70
CA PRO A 465 -3.49 16.90 9.66
C PRO A 465 -4.51 17.53 8.71
N ILE A 466 -5.73 16.99 8.62
CA ILE A 466 -6.75 17.41 7.65
C ILE A 466 -7.94 18.12 8.30
N LEU A 467 -7.83 18.54 9.53
CA LEU A 467 -8.90 19.27 10.21
C LEU A 467 -8.96 20.72 9.71
N TYR A 468 -9.90 20.99 8.81
CA TYR A 468 -10.19 22.35 8.31
C TYR A 468 -11.68 22.53 8.02
N GLY A 469 -12.14 23.78 8.03
CA GLY A 469 -13.50 24.14 7.63
C GLY A 469 -14.59 23.43 8.43
N ASP A 470 -15.69 23.10 7.76
CA ASP A 470 -16.87 22.48 8.39
C ASP A 470 -16.62 21.05 8.88
N GLN A 471 -15.59 20.36 8.39
CA GLN A 471 -15.28 19.00 8.84
C GLN A 471 -14.82 18.94 10.31
N VAL A 472 -14.34 20.06 10.87
CA VAL A 472 -14.04 20.17 12.32
C VAL A 472 -15.31 19.89 13.14
N ARG A 473 -16.47 20.33 12.68
CA ARG A 473 -17.76 20.06 13.35
C ARG A 473 -18.12 18.59 13.35
N GLN A 474 -17.91 17.90 12.23
CA GLN A 474 -18.14 16.47 12.12
C GLN A 474 -17.20 15.69 13.03
N THR A 475 -15.94 16.10 13.09
CA THR A 475 -14.95 15.46 13.96
C THR A 475 -15.27 15.70 15.43
N ALA A 476 -15.75 16.90 15.77
CA ALA A 476 -16.23 17.19 17.13
C ALA A 476 -17.42 16.31 17.52
N LEU A 477 -18.38 16.06 16.59
CA LEU A 477 -19.49 15.14 16.83
C LEU A 477 -18.98 13.70 17.07
N ASP A 478 -18.08 13.21 16.23
CA ASP A 478 -17.49 11.88 16.40
C ASP A 478 -16.76 11.78 17.77
N ASN A 479 -16.02 12.83 18.16
CA ASN A 479 -15.36 12.88 19.46
C ASN A 479 -16.37 12.80 20.60
N TRP A 480 -17.47 13.55 20.53
CA TRP A 480 -18.52 13.50 21.55
C TRP A 480 -19.19 12.12 21.66
N ILE A 481 -19.30 11.36 20.56
CA ILE A 481 -19.82 9.99 20.61
C ILE A 481 -18.88 9.10 21.44
N PHE A 482 -17.59 9.18 21.22
CA PHE A 482 -16.62 8.35 21.94
C PHE A 482 -16.35 8.85 23.37
N GLN A 483 -16.24 10.15 23.58
CA GLN A 483 -15.95 10.73 24.89
C GLN A 483 -17.21 10.87 25.74
N GLY A 484 -18.24 11.53 25.21
CA GLY A 484 -19.43 11.85 25.98
C GLY A 484 -20.36 10.65 26.22
N THR A 485 -20.40 9.69 25.30
CA THR A 485 -21.30 8.52 25.42
C THR A 485 -20.58 7.28 25.96
N LEU A 486 -19.35 7.05 25.52
CA LEU A 486 -18.59 5.83 25.81
C LEU A 486 -17.46 6.04 26.82
N ASP A 487 -17.13 7.29 27.14
CA ASP A 487 -16.07 7.67 28.09
C ASP A 487 -14.73 6.98 27.82
N VAL A 488 -14.35 6.94 26.54
CA VAL A 488 -13.19 6.15 26.08
C VAL A 488 -11.88 6.61 26.71
N GLU A 489 -11.75 7.87 27.07
CA GLU A 489 -10.54 8.39 27.75
C GLU A 489 -10.32 7.79 29.13
N HIS A 490 -11.40 7.44 29.83
CA HIS A 490 -11.36 6.90 31.17
C HIS A 490 -11.51 5.37 31.23
N LEU A 491 -11.58 4.69 30.10
CA LEU A 491 -11.55 3.24 30.08
C LEU A 491 -10.29 2.74 30.79
N PRO A 492 -10.39 1.61 31.54
CA PRO A 492 -9.24 1.02 32.21
C PRO A 492 -8.05 0.84 31.28
N GLN A 493 -6.87 1.25 31.73
CA GLN A 493 -5.63 1.02 31.01
C GLN A 493 -5.22 -0.44 31.21
N PRO A 494 -4.72 -1.15 30.18
CA PRO A 494 -4.11 -2.43 30.37
C PRO A 494 -2.91 -2.31 31.35
N THR A 495 -2.78 -3.26 32.26
CA THR A 495 -1.69 -3.30 33.25
C THR A 495 -0.35 -3.66 32.62
N SER A 496 -0.37 -4.32 31.47
CA SER A 496 0.77 -4.51 30.58
C SER A 496 0.63 -3.60 29.38
N GLU A 497 1.70 -2.95 28.93
CA GLU A 497 1.70 -2.32 27.63
C GLU A 497 1.18 -3.32 26.60
N VAL A 498 0.09 -3.00 25.93
CA VAL A 498 -0.33 -3.73 24.73
C VAL A 498 0.76 -3.43 23.71
N VAL A 499 1.82 -4.23 23.77
CA VAL A 499 2.95 -4.10 22.86
C VAL A 499 2.40 -4.41 21.47
N LEU A 500 2.43 -3.39 20.66
CA LEU A 500 2.18 -3.44 19.21
C LEU A 500 3.30 -4.16 18.51
#